data_6e651ed1bbedc1a472f4c8a79903b702
#
_entry.id   6e651ed1bbedc1a472f4c8a79903b702
#
_cell.length_a   1.000
_cell.length_b   1.000
_cell.length_c   1.000
_cell.angle_alpha   90.00
_cell.angle_beta   90.00
_cell.angle_gamma   90.00
#
_symmetry.space_group_name_H-M   'P 1'
#
loop_
_entity.id
_entity.type
_entity.pdbx_description
1 polymer ?
#
loop_
_entity_poly.entity_id
_entity_poly.type
_entity_poly.pdbx_seq_one_letter_code
_entity_poly.pdbx_strand_id
1 'polypeptide(L)'
;MYRLKPFGVLDGREVPLIELFNDKCAVELLPYGAAVRAIRVPDRTGKLTDICLGYDELESYRTLDACFGGTIGRCANRIGGARFTIDGRSYRVTANEGENCLHGGIEGFHKKLWEFTCEENAVTFSYTSPDGEEGFPGAVRVEVTYRLIDNQLTIAYKAAAEQSTVVNLTNHTYFNLGGHSSGTVEDHVLTLRTSRYTPMDSGNIPVGTLAPVEGTPLDFRTPAAFGSRLHDKAFNGGRGYDHNYALDGGEGPVAELWCPATGIGLEMTTSMEGMQLYTAGWLTERKGKDGAVYGQAHGVCLETQHFPNAVNCPAFPSPILRKGETLQQWTAFRFFAR
;
A
#
# COMPACT_ATOMS: atom_id res chain seq x y z
N MET A 1 -17.58 -9.02 13.38
CA MET A 1 -17.12 -10.22 14.12
C MET A 1 -15.66 -10.51 13.77
N TYR A 2 -14.91 -11.15 14.67
CA TYR A 2 -13.56 -11.61 14.35
C TYR A 2 -13.32 -13.04 14.85
N ARG A 3 -12.32 -13.71 14.31
CA ARG A 3 -11.78 -14.99 14.81
C ARG A 3 -10.28 -15.07 14.60
N LEU A 4 -9.61 -15.83 15.46
CA LEU A 4 -8.18 -16.10 15.40
C LEU A 4 -7.94 -17.53 14.96
N LYS A 5 -6.95 -17.73 14.08
CA LYS A 5 -6.48 -19.05 13.61
C LYS A 5 -4.96 -19.10 13.74
N PRO A 6 -4.35 -20.25 14.02
CA PRO A 6 -2.89 -20.39 13.92
C PRO A 6 -2.41 -20.05 12.49
N PHE A 7 -1.30 -19.33 12.37
CA PHE A 7 -0.68 -19.05 11.06
C PHE A 7 0.82 -19.41 11.02
N GLY A 8 1.52 -19.22 12.12
CA GLY A 8 2.93 -19.57 12.21
C GLY A 8 3.54 -19.25 13.57
N VAL A 9 4.85 -19.40 13.66
CA VAL A 9 5.64 -19.05 14.84
C VAL A 9 6.83 -18.21 14.39
N LEU A 10 7.07 -17.08 15.06
CA LEU A 10 8.22 -16.20 14.86
C LEU A 10 8.96 -16.03 16.19
N ASP A 11 10.23 -16.45 16.23
CA ASP A 11 11.10 -16.34 17.41
C ASP A 11 10.44 -16.89 18.70
N GLY A 12 9.76 -18.04 18.56
CA GLY A 12 9.05 -18.71 19.66
C GLY A 12 7.70 -18.09 20.03
N ARG A 13 7.26 -17.05 19.36
CA ARG A 13 5.94 -16.41 19.55
C ARG A 13 4.96 -16.89 18.48
N GLU A 14 3.76 -17.26 18.89
CA GLU A 14 2.68 -17.56 17.95
C GLU A 14 2.25 -16.30 17.20
N VAL A 15 2.11 -16.43 15.87
CA VAL A 15 1.59 -15.40 14.99
C VAL A 15 0.23 -15.89 14.46
N PRO A 16 -0.88 -15.31 14.93
CA PRO A 16 -2.21 -15.72 14.47
C PRO A 16 -2.55 -15.07 13.13
N LEU A 17 -3.42 -15.74 12.39
CA LEU A 17 -4.23 -15.12 11.35
C LEU A 17 -5.49 -14.56 12.01
N ILE A 18 -5.74 -13.28 11.81
CA ILE A 18 -6.90 -12.58 12.36
C ILE A 18 -7.89 -12.37 11.21
N GLU A 19 -9.07 -12.96 11.28
CA GLU A 19 -10.10 -12.78 10.28
C GLU A 19 -11.20 -11.87 10.83
N LEU A 20 -11.37 -10.70 10.22
CA LEU A 20 -12.56 -9.86 10.37
C LEU A 20 -13.59 -10.29 9.33
N PHE A 21 -14.85 -10.49 9.72
CA PHE A 21 -15.88 -10.91 8.79
C PHE A 21 -17.28 -10.46 9.20
N ASN A 22 -18.14 -10.36 8.21
CA ASN A 22 -19.59 -10.17 8.33
C ASN A 22 -20.30 -10.99 7.25
N ASP A 23 -21.57 -10.72 7.01
CA ASP A 23 -22.39 -11.41 6.00
C ASP A 23 -22.03 -11.04 4.55
N LYS A 24 -21.21 -10.00 4.33
CA LYS A 24 -20.84 -9.47 3.00
C LYS A 24 -19.41 -9.75 2.61
N CYS A 25 -18.48 -9.62 3.56
CA CYS A 25 -17.04 -9.64 3.28
C CYS A 25 -16.27 -10.32 4.40
N ALA A 26 -15.04 -10.76 4.07
CA ALA A 26 -14.06 -11.19 5.06
C ALA A 26 -12.67 -10.64 4.70
N VAL A 27 -11.91 -10.25 5.73
CA VAL A 27 -10.54 -9.73 5.61
C VAL A 27 -9.64 -10.52 6.54
N GLU A 28 -8.57 -11.09 6.02
CA GLU A 28 -7.54 -11.77 6.80
C GLU A 28 -6.34 -10.85 7.02
N LEU A 29 -5.94 -10.72 8.27
CA LEU A 29 -4.88 -9.83 8.73
C LEU A 29 -3.80 -10.60 9.48
N LEU A 30 -2.56 -10.16 9.38
CA LEU A 30 -1.40 -10.73 10.08
C LEU A 30 -0.74 -9.67 10.97
N PRO A 31 -0.36 -10.01 12.21
CA PRO A 31 0.47 -9.15 13.04
C PRO A 31 1.86 -8.89 12.44
N TYR A 32 2.39 -9.82 11.64
CA TYR A 32 3.63 -9.59 10.90
C TYR A 32 3.39 -8.61 9.76
N GLY A 33 4.01 -7.44 9.86
CA GLY A 33 3.83 -6.33 8.93
C GLY A 33 2.50 -5.59 9.06
N ALA A 34 1.67 -5.89 10.06
CA ALA A 34 0.28 -5.42 10.14
C ALA A 34 -0.41 -5.60 8.77
N ALA A 35 -0.27 -6.79 8.18
CA ALA A 35 -0.51 -7.02 6.77
C ALA A 35 -1.92 -7.55 6.48
N VAL A 36 -2.48 -7.12 5.33
CA VAL A 36 -3.66 -7.74 4.71
C VAL A 36 -3.21 -8.98 3.94
N ARG A 37 -3.69 -10.17 4.34
CA ARG A 37 -3.41 -11.42 3.63
C ARG A 37 -4.44 -11.75 2.55
N ALA A 38 -5.71 -11.52 2.86
CA ALA A 38 -6.83 -11.81 1.97
C ALA A 38 -7.97 -10.82 2.16
N ILE A 39 -8.68 -10.54 1.09
CA ILE A 39 -9.98 -9.84 1.13
C ILE A 39 -10.93 -10.66 0.27
N ARG A 40 -11.99 -11.21 0.89
CA ARG A 40 -13.01 -11.99 0.20
C ARG A 40 -14.28 -11.18 0.07
N VAL A 41 -14.70 -10.98 -1.16
CA VAL A 41 -15.92 -10.24 -1.52
C VAL A 41 -16.74 -11.05 -2.51
N PRO A 42 -18.08 -10.88 -2.56
CA PRO A 42 -18.91 -11.57 -3.53
C PRO A 42 -18.66 -11.03 -4.95
N ASP A 43 -18.55 -11.93 -5.92
CA ASP A 43 -18.64 -11.59 -7.33
C ASP A 43 -20.10 -11.39 -7.76
N ARG A 44 -20.35 -11.11 -9.06
CA ARG A 44 -21.71 -10.91 -9.60
C ARG A 44 -22.63 -12.12 -9.44
N THR A 45 -22.10 -13.30 -9.16
CA THR A 45 -22.89 -14.52 -8.89
C THR A 45 -23.14 -14.76 -7.41
N GLY A 46 -22.54 -13.95 -6.54
CA GLY A 46 -22.56 -14.09 -5.09
C GLY A 46 -21.49 -15.02 -4.53
N LYS A 47 -20.58 -15.55 -5.36
CA LYS A 47 -19.46 -16.37 -4.92
C LYS A 47 -18.39 -15.49 -4.28
N LEU A 48 -17.99 -15.80 -3.04
CA LEU A 48 -16.87 -15.13 -2.37
C LEU A 48 -15.55 -15.42 -3.09
N THR A 49 -14.91 -14.38 -3.55
CA THR A 49 -13.65 -14.41 -4.28
C THR A 49 -12.58 -13.65 -3.50
N ASP A 50 -11.43 -14.26 -3.28
CA ASP A 50 -10.27 -13.61 -2.67
C ASP A 50 -9.54 -12.76 -3.71
N ILE A 51 -9.52 -11.47 -3.48
CA ILE A 51 -9.05 -10.45 -4.43
C ILE A 51 -7.66 -9.89 -4.11
N CYS A 52 -6.89 -10.53 -3.22
CA CYS A 52 -5.55 -10.05 -2.85
C CYS A 52 -4.48 -11.09 -3.11
N LEU A 53 -3.31 -10.69 -3.59
CA LEU A 53 -2.12 -11.53 -3.56
C LEU A 53 -1.63 -11.70 -2.12
N GLY A 54 -1.00 -12.83 -1.81
CA GLY A 54 -0.47 -13.13 -0.49
C GLY A 54 0.19 -14.51 -0.45
N TYR A 55 0.58 -14.95 0.74
CA TYR A 55 1.21 -16.26 0.94
C TYR A 55 0.40 -17.13 1.91
N ASP A 56 0.62 -18.44 1.84
CA ASP A 56 0.02 -19.42 2.75
C ASP A 56 0.76 -19.54 4.07
N GLU A 57 2.03 -19.19 4.09
CA GLU A 57 2.92 -19.44 5.22
C GLU A 57 3.62 -18.14 5.67
N LEU A 58 3.82 -18.00 6.98
CA LEU A 58 4.51 -16.88 7.60
C LEU A 58 5.95 -16.74 7.06
N GLU A 59 6.65 -17.87 6.86
CA GLU A 59 8.02 -17.87 6.37
C GLU A 59 8.15 -17.21 4.99
N SER A 60 7.14 -17.37 4.13
CA SER A 60 7.12 -16.72 2.83
C SER A 60 7.02 -15.19 2.93
N TYR A 61 6.30 -14.66 3.94
CA TYR A 61 6.28 -13.21 4.22
C TYR A 61 7.64 -12.69 4.71
N ARG A 62 8.43 -13.53 5.37
CA ARG A 62 9.76 -13.16 5.88
C ARG A 62 10.85 -13.18 4.81
N THR A 63 10.77 -14.15 3.90
CA THR A 63 11.88 -14.48 2.98
C THR A 63 11.66 -14.01 1.55
N LEU A 64 10.39 -13.87 1.12
CA LEU A 64 10.03 -13.43 -0.22
C LEU A 64 9.59 -11.97 -0.20
N ASP A 65 10.54 -11.07 -0.43
CA ASP A 65 10.33 -9.63 -0.34
C ASP A 65 9.42 -9.10 -1.48
N ALA A 66 8.13 -8.96 -1.20
CA ALA A 66 7.14 -8.36 -2.10
C ALA A 66 6.20 -7.39 -1.39
N CYS A 67 6.37 -7.17 -0.10
CA CYS A 67 5.52 -6.31 0.73
C CYS A 67 4.03 -6.65 0.69
N PHE A 68 3.62 -7.88 0.33
CA PHE A 68 2.21 -8.24 0.15
C PHE A 68 1.34 -7.84 1.34
N GLY A 69 0.44 -6.86 1.10
CA GLY A 69 -0.50 -6.33 2.06
C GLY A 69 0.10 -5.60 3.25
N GLY A 70 1.44 -5.49 3.33
CA GLY A 70 2.15 -4.93 4.47
C GLY A 70 1.89 -3.44 4.68
N THR A 71 1.91 -3.02 5.94
CA THR A 71 2.01 -1.61 6.30
C THR A 71 3.42 -1.12 6.03
N ILE A 72 3.56 -0.11 5.19
CA ILE A 72 4.83 0.48 4.80
C ILE A 72 5.12 1.70 5.68
N GLY A 73 6.34 1.77 6.16
CA GLY A 73 6.90 2.83 6.99
C GLY A 73 8.35 2.48 7.42
N ARG A 74 9.09 3.43 8.05
CA ARG A 74 8.64 4.72 8.55
C ARG A 74 8.29 5.72 7.44
N CYS A 75 8.90 5.57 6.25
CA CYS A 75 8.61 6.39 5.08
C CYS A 75 8.30 5.49 3.88
N ALA A 76 7.07 5.51 3.41
CA ALA A 76 6.63 4.85 2.19
C ALA A 76 7.31 5.48 0.97
N ASN A 77 7.48 4.65 -0.08
CA ASN A 77 8.14 4.99 -1.31
C ASN A 77 9.60 5.47 -1.08
N ARG A 78 10.14 6.37 -1.91
CA ARG A 78 11.57 6.68 -1.96
C ARG A 78 11.94 7.96 -1.22
N ILE A 79 13.14 7.93 -0.60
CA ILE A 79 13.90 9.12 -0.17
C ILE A 79 15.20 9.13 -0.99
N GLY A 80 15.33 10.12 -1.87
CA GLY A 80 16.48 10.26 -2.78
C GLY A 80 17.80 10.44 -2.03
N GLY A 81 18.84 9.69 -2.45
CA GLY A 81 20.16 9.69 -1.82
C GLY A 81 20.16 9.24 -0.35
N ALA A 82 19.11 8.56 0.09
CA ALA A 82 18.90 8.06 1.47
C ALA A 82 19.25 9.13 2.52
N ARG A 83 18.84 10.37 2.31
CA ARG A 83 19.14 11.50 3.20
C ARG A 83 18.05 12.57 3.14
N PHE A 84 17.92 13.31 4.22
CA PHE A 84 17.04 14.48 4.32
C PHE A 84 17.51 15.43 5.40
N THR A 85 16.92 16.63 5.42
CA THR A 85 17.23 17.65 6.43
C THR A 85 15.95 18.09 7.14
N ILE A 86 15.99 18.12 8.48
CA ILE A 86 14.92 18.68 9.32
C ILE A 86 15.56 19.76 10.21
N ASP A 87 15.02 20.98 10.17
CA ASP A 87 15.46 22.11 11.00
C ASP A 87 16.99 22.35 10.94
N GLY A 88 17.57 22.26 9.72
CA GLY A 88 18.99 22.46 9.47
C GLY A 88 19.90 21.27 9.83
N ARG A 89 19.36 20.21 10.44
CA ARG A 89 20.11 19.00 10.76
C ARG A 89 19.90 17.95 9.69
N SER A 90 20.99 17.44 9.11
CA SER A 90 20.96 16.37 8.12
C SER A 90 20.93 14.99 8.78
N TYR A 91 20.13 14.09 8.20
CA TYR A 91 20.00 12.70 8.60
C TYR A 91 20.29 11.78 7.41
N ARG A 92 20.90 10.64 7.69
CA ARG A 92 21.08 9.55 6.74
C ARG A 92 20.24 8.38 7.18
N VAL A 93 19.51 7.79 6.25
CA VAL A 93 18.71 6.57 6.45
C VAL A 93 19.31 5.44 5.64
N THR A 94 18.88 4.20 5.91
CA THR A 94 19.41 3.03 5.21
C THR A 94 19.11 3.09 3.72
N ALA A 95 20.16 3.02 2.89
CA ALA A 95 20.03 2.84 1.45
C ALA A 95 19.83 1.35 1.15
N ASN A 96 18.65 0.99 0.65
CA ASN A 96 18.29 -0.39 0.32
C ASN A 96 17.89 -0.58 -1.16
N GLU A 97 17.87 0.53 -1.92
CA GLU A 97 17.65 0.51 -3.37
C GLU A 97 18.68 1.41 -4.06
N GLY A 98 19.85 0.84 -4.39
CA GLY A 98 20.99 1.63 -4.88
C GLY A 98 21.41 2.68 -3.85
N GLU A 99 21.36 3.97 -4.21
CA GLU A 99 21.67 5.08 -3.30
C GLU A 99 20.43 5.58 -2.52
N ASN A 100 19.24 5.07 -2.82
CA ASN A 100 17.99 5.54 -2.25
C ASN A 100 17.52 4.68 -1.08
N CYS A 101 16.70 5.26 -0.21
CA CYS A 101 15.89 4.50 0.76
C CYS A 101 14.52 4.25 0.17
N LEU A 102 14.10 2.99 0.11
CA LEU A 102 12.78 2.56 -0.32
C LEU A 102 12.04 1.92 0.86
N HIS A 103 10.77 2.30 1.04
CA HIS A 103 9.84 1.68 2.00
C HIS A 103 10.34 1.59 3.45
N GLY A 104 11.14 2.59 3.86
CA GLY A 104 11.62 2.70 5.24
C GLY A 104 12.90 1.92 5.54
N GLY A 105 13.58 1.34 4.54
CA GLY A 105 14.86 0.66 4.70
C GLY A 105 14.77 -0.87 4.57
N ILE A 106 15.81 -1.56 5.03
CA ILE A 106 15.93 -3.03 4.93
C ILE A 106 14.90 -3.71 5.82
N GLU A 107 14.74 -3.22 7.05
CA GLU A 107 13.84 -3.73 8.08
C GLU A 107 12.66 -2.78 8.31
N GLY A 108 11.95 -2.42 7.22
CA GLY A 108 10.78 -1.56 7.28
C GLY A 108 9.60 -2.18 8.07
N PHE A 109 8.55 -1.41 8.25
CA PHE A 109 7.40 -1.77 9.10
C PHE A 109 6.68 -3.06 8.67
N HIS A 110 6.71 -3.37 7.38
CA HIS A 110 6.17 -4.62 6.82
C HIS A 110 6.93 -5.89 7.25
N LYS A 111 8.11 -5.75 7.87
CA LYS A 111 8.93 -6.84 8.41
C LYS A 111 8.90 -6.93 9.94
N LYS A 112 8.10 -6.11 10.60
CA LYS A 112 8.00 -6.10 12.07
C LYS A 112 6.83 -6.97 12.54
N LEU A 113 7.00 -7.55 13.72
CA LEU A 113 5.89 -8.17 14.45
C LEU A 113 5.22 -7.09 15.30
N TRP A 114 3.97 -6.80 15.01
CA TRP A 114 3.18 -5.79 15.71
C TRP A 114 2.37 -6.44 16.83
N GLU A 115 2.18 -5.72 17.93
CA GLU A 115 1.16 -6.05 18.91
C GLU A 115 -0.21 -5.74 18.34
N PHE A 116 -1.26 -6.41 18.83
CA PHE A 116 -2.61 -6.17 18.31
C PHE A 116 -3.69 -6.26 19.38
N THR A 117 -4.80 -5.58 19.14
CA THR A 117 -6.06 -5.70 19.87
C THR A 117 -7.20 -5.87 18.90
N CYS A 118 -8.19 -6.69 19.28
CA CYS A 118 -9.38 -6.94 18.45
C CYS A 118 -10.61 -6.35 19.11
N GLU A 119 -11.44 -5.70 18.31
CA GLU A 119 -12.81 -5.29 18.62
C GLU A 119 -13.76 -6.06 17.71
N GLU A 120 -15.08 -5.91 17.90
CA GLU A 120 -16.09 -6.67 17.14
C GLU A 120 -15.89 -6.57 15.61
N ASN A 121 -15.55 -5.39 15.10
CA ASN A 121 -15.42 -5.10 13.68
C ASN A 121 -14.11 -4.41 13.31
N ALA A 122 -13.13 -4.42 14.21
CA ALA A 122 -11.83 -3.79 13.98
C ALA A 122 -10.68 -4.58 14.61
N VAL A 123 -9.49 -4.43 14.02
CA VAL A 123 -8.22 -4.84 14.60
C VAL A 123 -7.29 -3.63 14.57
N THR A 124 -6.70 -3.30 15.71
CA THR A 124 -5.68 -2.27 15.82
C THR A 124 -4.34 -2.92 16.07
N PHE A 125 -3.40 -2.71 15.16
CA PHE A 125 -2.00 -3.07 15.32
C PHE A 125 -1.21 -1.88 15.87
N SER A 126 -0.25 -2.13 16.77
CA SER A 126 0.63 -1.10 17.31
C SER A 126 2.08 -1.52 17.27
N TYR A 127 2.95 -0.58 16.92
CA TYR A 127 4.40 -0.74 16.92
C TYR A 127 5.07 0.54 17.39
N THR A 128 6.14 0.40 18.17
CA THR A 128 6.99 1.53 18.53
C THR A 128 8.33 1.38 17.81
N SER A 129 8.52 2.19 16.78
CA SER A 129 9.78 2.29 16.06
C SER A 129 10.77 3.09 16.89
N PRO A 130 11.89 2.50 17.35
CA PRO A 130 12.84 3.19 18.23
C PRO A 130 13.58 4.33 17.52
N ASP A 131 14.16 5.24 18.31
CA ASP A 131 15.05 6.28 17.77
C ASP A 131 16.23 5.63 17.04
N GLY A 132 16.51 6.13 15.81
CA GLY A 132 17.59 5.62 14.98
C GLY A 132 17.27 4.35 14.20
N GLU A 133 16.06 3.78 14.28
CA GLU A 133 15.68 2.66 13.43
C GLU A 133 15.81 3.04 11.95
N GLU A 134 16.55 2.23 11.18
CA GLU A 134 16.91 2.50 9.78
C GLU A 134 17.51 3.91 9.54
N GLY A 135 18.01 4.57 10.59
CA GLY A 135 18.59 5.91 10.56
C GLY A 135 17.59 7.05 10.77
N PHE A 136 16.32 6.77 10.92
CA PHE A 136 15.29 7.80 11.17
C PHE A 136 15.38 8.33 12.60
N PRO A 137 15.34 9.68 12.82
CA PRO A 137 15.42 10.26 14.16
C PRO A 137 14.11 10.13 14.94
N GLY A 138 14.24 10.01 16.24
CA GLY A 138 13.15 9.98 17.21
C GLY A 138 12.36 8.67 17.24
N ALA A 139 11.95 8.26 18.45
CA ALA A 139 11.02 7.15 18.56
C ALA A 139 9.63 7.57 18.03
N VAL A 140 8.95 6.65 17.33
CA VAL A 140 7.60 6.87 16.79
C VAL A 140 6.70 5.73 17.22
N ARG A 141 5.62 6.04 17.92
CA ARG A 141 4.53 5.11 18.16
C ARG A 141 3.54 5.18 17.01
N VAL A 142 3.25 4.04 16.41
CA VAL A 142 2.31 3.91 15.28
C VAL A 142 1.20 2.95 15.66
N GLU A 143 -0.03 3.32 15.31
CA GLU A 143 -1.23 2.48 15.37
C GLU A 143 -1.84 2.40 13.96
N VAL A 144 -2.20 1.19 13.53
CA VAL A 144 -2.90 0.92 12.28
C VAL A 144 -4.17 0.16 12.60
N THR A 145 -5.33 0.76 12.32
CA THR A 145 -6.64 0.15 12.59
C THR A 145 -7.32 -0.25 11.29
N TYR A 146 -7.58 -1.53 11.14
CA TYR A 146 -8.40 -2.12 10.10
C TYR A 146 -9.82 -2.27 10.61
N ARG A 147 -10.78 -1.64 9.96
CA ARG A 147 -12.20 -1.70 10.34
C ARG A 147 -13.06 -2.15 9.17
N LEU A 148 -13.84 -3.22 9.38
CA LEU A 148 -14.75 -3.76 8.38
C LEU A 148 -16.21 -3.49 8.78
N ILE A 149 -16.88 -2.63 8.03
CA ILE A 149 -18.30 -2.32 8.21
C ILE A 149 -19.01 -2.52 6.87
N ASP A 150 -20.04 -3.32 6.85
CA ASP A 150 -20.73 -3.70 5.62
C ASP A 150 -19.75 -4.22 4.55
N ASN A 151 -19.69 -3.59 3.40
CA ASN A 151 -18.77 -3.89 2.29
C ASN A 151 -17.59 -2.91 2.22
N GLN A 152 -17.25 -2.25 3.34
CA GLN A 152 -16.16 -1.28 3.37
C GLN A 152 -15.07 -1.68 4.36
N LEU A 153 -13.84 -1.77 3.89
CA LEU A 153 -12.63 -1.85 4.69
C LEU A 153 -12.01 -0.46 4.82
N THR A 154 -11.88 0.03 6.05
CA THR A 154 -11.14 1.26 6.35
C THR A 154 -9.83 0.93 7.02
N ILE A 155 -8.73 1.50 6.55
CA ILE A 155 -7.39 1.45 7.14
C ILE A 155 -7.09 2.84 7.66
N ALA A 156 -7.00 2.99 8.98
CA ALA A 156 -6.70 4.25 9.64
C ALA A 156 -5.34 4.17 10.33
N TYR A 157 -4.55 5.22 10.18
CA TYR A 157 -3.21 5.33 10.75
C TYR A 157 -3.17 6.46 11.77
N LYS A 158 -2.49 6.22 12.89
CA LYS A 158 -2.19 7.23 13.89
C LYS A 158 -0.73 7.09 14.28
N ALA A 159 -0.01 8.22 14.30
CA ALA A 159 1.39 8.21 14.71
C ALA A 159 1.71 9.43 15.59
N ALA A 160 2.60 9.23 16.57
CA ALA A 160 3.14 10.29 17.41
C ALA A 160 4.65 10.08 17.60
N ALA A 161 5.42 11.17 17.52
CA ALA A 161 6.87 11.13 17.58
C ALA A 161 7.43 11.89 18.80
N GLU A 162 8.48 11.35 19.40
CA GLU A 162 9.20 12.01 20.50
C GLU A 162 10.13 13.14 20.02
N GLN A 163 10.50 13.11 18.74
CA GLN A 163 11.30 14.12 18.05
C GLN A 163 10.71 14.33 16.65
N SER A 164 10.90 15.51 16.05
CA SER A 164 10.51 15.76 14.66
C SER A 164 11.21 14.78 13.73
N THR A 165 10.43 14.10 12.90
CA THR A 165 10.90 13.01 12.02
C THR A 165 10.05 12.91 10.76
N VAL A 166 10.46 12.09 9.80
CA VAL A 166 9.66 11.76 8.61
C VAL A 166 8.72 10.60 8.94
N VAL A 167 7.44 10.77 8.65
CA VAL A 167 6.43 9.71 8.73
C VAL A 167 5.56 9.76 7.49
N ASN A 168 5.59 8.71 6.69
CA ASN A 168 4.74 8.51 5.52
C ASN A 168 4.31 7.06 5.51
N LEU A 169 3.04 6.79 5.77
CA LEU A 169 2.51 5.44 5.94
C LEU A 169 1.58 5.09 4.79
N THR A 170 1.63 3.83 4.35
CA THR A 170 0.69 3.29 3.37
C THR A 170 0.48 1.79 3.59
N ASN A 171 -0.46 1.20 2.84
CA ASN A 171 -0.66 -0.25 2.78
C ASN A 171 -0.37 -0.75 1.37
N HIS A 172 0.41 -1.82 1.26
CA HIS A 172 0.88 -2.37 0.00
C HIS A 172 0.07 -3.60 -0.43
N THR A 173 -1.26 -3.52 -0.36
CA THR A 173 -2.13 -4.59 -0.86
C THR A 173 -2.10 -4.64 -2.39
N TYR A 174 -1.82 -5.83 -2.93
CA TYR A 174 -1.92 -6.11 -4.36
C TYR A 174 -3.30 -6.67 -4.65
N PHE A 175 -4.16 -5.87 -5.25
CA PHE A 175 -5.49 -6.28 -5.65
C PHE A 175 -5.47 -6.99 -7.00
N ASN A 176 -6.23 -8.08 -7.10
CA ASN A 176 -6.63 -8.69 -8.35
C ASN A 176 -8.12 -9.05 -8.27
N LEU A 177 -8.97 -8.19 -8.82
CA LEU A 177 -10.43 -8.32 -8.72
C LEU A 177 -10.99 -9.46 -9.57
N GLY A 178 -10.17 -10.09 -10.40
CA GLY A 178 -10.46 -11.36 -11.06
C GLY A 178 -10.35 -12.56 -10.13
N GLY A 179 -9.76 -12.37 -8.94
CA GLY A 179 -9.33 -13.39 -7.99
C GLY A 179 -7.81 -13.51 -7.95
N HIS A 180 -7.23 -13.78 -6.77
CA HIS A 180 -5.77 -13.78 -6.60
C HIS A 180 -5.01 -14.71 -7.55
N SER A 181 -5.66 -15.73 -8.09
CA SER A 181 -5.08 -16.72 -9.00
C SER A 181 -5.48 -16.55 -10.46
N SER A 182 -6.16 -15.47 -10.83
CA SER A 182 -6.72 -15.27 -12.17
C SER A 182 -5.71 -14.87 -13.26
N GLY A 183 -4.46 -14.64 -12.89
CA GLY A 183 -3.42 -14.17 -13.83
C GLY A 183 -3.27 -12.66 -13.82
N THR A 184 -3.10 -12.03 -15.00
CA THR A 184 -2.80 -10.61 -15.11
C THR A 184 -4.04 -9.71 -14.90
N VAL A 185 -3.80 -8.45 -14.55
CA VAL A 185 -4.83 -7.43 -14.33
C VAL A 185 -5.09 -6.56 -15.57
N GLU A 186 -4.69 -7.03 -16.76
CA GLU A 186 -4.81 -6.26 -18.01
C GLU A 186 -6.22 -5.75 -18.28
N ASP A 187 -7.23 -6.58 -18.02
CA ASP A 187 -8.64 -6.26 -18.25
C ASP A 187 -9.28 -5.40 -17.16
N HIS A 188 -8.54 -5.13 -16.06
CA HIS A 188 -9.07 -4.28 -15.01
C HIS A 188 -9.19 -2.84 -15.50
N VAL A 189 -10.32 -2.23 -15.21
CA VAL A 189 -10.66 -0.87 -15.64
C VAL A 189 -10.48 0.06 -14.44
N LEU A 190 -9.66 1.10 -14.62
CA LEU A 190 -9.39 2.12 -13.62
C LEU A 190 -10.00 3.45 -14.03
N THR A 191 -10.53 4.16 -13.04
CA THR A 191 -10.88 5.59 -13.12
C THR A 191 -10.21 6.30 -11.95
N LEU A 192 -9.54 7.43 -12.20
CA LEU A 192 -8.91 8.25 -11.16
C LEU A 192 -9.40 9.70 -11.24
N ARG A 193 -9.75 10.26 -10.10
CA ARG A 193 -10.00 11.69 -9.95
C ARG A 193 -8.70 12.43 -9.66
N THR A 194 -7.92 12.63 -10.73
CA THR A 194 -6.63 13.30 -10.69
C THR A 194 -6.34 13.99 -12.01
N SER A 195 -5.81 15.19 -11.96
CA SER A 195 -5.36 15.94 -13.12
C SER A 195 -3.83 15.95 -13.29
N ARG A 196 -3.09 15.53 -12.26
CA ARG A 196 -1.63 15.66 -12.23
C ARG A 196 -0.95 14.44 -11.57
N TYR A 197 0.32 14.27 -11.90
CA TYR A 197 1.21 13.27 -11.33
C TYR A 197 2.57 13.88 -11.00
N THR A 198 3.42 13.15 -10.28
CA THR A 198 4.82 13.54 -10.01
C THR A 198 5.75 12.90 -11.03
N PRO A 199 6.32 13.66 -11.99
CA PRO A 199 7.35 13.14 -12.90
C PRO A 199 8.59 12.69 -12.11
N MET A 200 9.23 11.63 -12.60
CA MET A 200 10.41 11.01 -12.00
C MET A 200 11.62 11.10 -12.93
N ASP A 201 12.81 11.10 -12.34
CA ASP A 201 14.06 10.87 -13.05
C ASP A 201 14.31 9.37 -13.32
N SER A 202 15.44 9.03 -13.91
CA SER A 202 15.83 7.64 -14.20
C SER A 202 16.07 6.77 -12.95
N GLY A 203 16.18 7.37 -11.78
CA GLY A 203 16.27 6.70 -10.48
C GLY A 203 14.92 6.53 -9.80
N ASN A 204 13.81 6.80 -10.51
CA ASN A 204 12.45 6.82 -9.96
C ASN A 204 12.24 7.81 -8.81
N ILE A 205 13.05 8.89 -8.78
CA ILE A 205 12.92 9.95 -7.79
C ILE A 205 12.14 11.12 -8.41
N PRO A 206 11.05 11.61 -7.77
CA PRO A 206 10.33 12.78 -8.25
C PRO A 206 11.22 14.00 -8.43
N VAL A 207 11.04 14.69 -9.56
CA VAL A 207 11.83 15.91 -9.87
C VAL A 207 11.34 17.17 -9.17
N GLY A 208 10.37 17.04 -8.23
CA GLY A 208 9.90 18.14 -7.39
C GLY A 208 8.82 19.02 -8.03
N THR A 209 8.21 18.56 -9.13
CA THR A 209 7.12 19.26 -9.82
C THR A 209 5.92 18.35 -10.06
N LEU A 210 4.79 18.94 -10.45
CA LEU A 210 3.60 18.22 -10.90
C LEU A 210 3.42 18.46 -12.41
N ALA A 211 3.09 17.38 -13.15
CA ALA A 211 2.78 17.45 -14.58
C ALA A 211 1.33 16.98 -14.82
N PRO A 212 0.67 17.47 -15.88
CA PRO A 212 -0.68 17.03 -16.25
C PRO A 212 -0.67 15.58 -16.73
N VAL A 213 -1.72 14.83 -16.39
CA VAL A 213 -1.93 13.46 -16.94
C VAL A 213 -2.46 13.49 -18.35
N GLU A 214 -3.10 14.60 -18.75
CA GLU A 214 -3.73 14.77 -20.06
C GLU A 214 -2.78 14.48 -21.21
N GLY A 215 -3.26 13.67 -22.18
CA GLY A 215 -2.47 13.29 -23.36
C GLY A 215 -1.33 12.29 -23.08
N THR A 216 -1.26 11.74 -21.87
CA THR A 216 -0.27 10.74 -21.47
C THR A 216 -0.92 9.36 -21.24
N PRO A 217 -0.14 8.28 -21.22
CA PRO A 217 -0.63 6.97 -20.79
C PRO A 217 -1.14 6.93 -19.35
N LEU A 218 -0.86 7.96 -18.54
CA LEU A 218 -1.27 8.09 -17.13
C LEU A 218 -2.68 8.68 -16.97
N ASP A 219 -3.36 9.05 -18.08
CA ASP A 219 -4.69 9.65 -18.01
C ASP A 219 -5.79 8.59 -17.80
N PHE A 220 -6.26 8.50 -16.55
CA PHE A 220 -7.40 7.68 -16.12
C PHE A 220 -8.60 8.52 -15.64
N ARG A 221 -8.69 9.79 -16.03
CA ARG A 221 -9.85 10.64 -15.72
C ARG A 221 -11.15 10.11 -16.32
N THR A 222 -11.04 9.28 -17.36
CA THR A 222 -12.13 8.47 -17.91
C THR A 222 -11.79 6.99 -17.74
N PRO A 223 -12.80 6.09 -17.58
CA PRO A 223 -12.56 4.67 -17.42
C PRO A 223 -11.69 4.08 -18.53
N ALA A 224 -10.59 3.44 -18.15
CA ALA A 224 -9.70 2.79 -19.11
C ALA A 224 -9.11 1.49 -18.53
N ALA A 225 -9.05 0.45 -19.36
CA ALA A 225 -8.33 -0.77 -19.01
C ALA A 225 -6.81 -0.53 -19.04
N PHE A 226 -6.08 -1.26 -18.20
CA PHE A 226 -4.61 -1.21 -18.26
C PHE A 226 -4.09 -1.71 -19.62
N GLY A 227 -4.65 -2.82 -20.13
CA GLY A 227 -4.39 -3.36 -21.45
C GLY A 227 -2.92 -3.62 -21.71
N SER A 228 -2.54 -3.47 -23.00
CA SER A 228 -1.17 -3.70 -23.45
C SER A 228 -0.11 -2.75 -22.85
N ARG A 229 -0.53 -1.65 -22.23
CA ARG A 229 0.41 -0.71 -21.57
C ARG A 229 1.23 -1.37 -20.46
N LEU A 230 0.73 -2.44 -19.85
CA LEU A 230 1.46 -3.19 -18.82
C LEU A 230 2.76 -3.81 -19.36
N HIS A 231 2.81 -4.12 -20.65
CA HIS A 231 3.92 -4.78 -21.32
C HIS A 231 4.58 -3.91 -22.40
N ASP A 232 4.07 -2.70 -22.63
CA ASP A 232 4.62 -1.79 -23.63
C ASP A 232 6.02 -1.30 -23.21
N LYS A 233 7.05 -1.73 -23.96
CA LYS A 233 8.43 -1.34 -23.68
C LYS A 233 8.69 0.16 -23.82
N ALA A 234 7.87 0.87 -24.61
CA ALA A 234 7.94 2.32 -24.72
C ALA A 234 7.36 3.02 -23.46
N PHE A 235 6.51 2.30 -22.71
CA PHE A 235 5.97 2.77 -21.46
C PHE A 235 6.63 2.06 -20.28
N ASN A 236 7.39 2.81 -19.48
CA ASN A 236 8.11 2.32 -18.29
C ASN A 236 8.92 1.01 -18.51
N GLY A 237 9.50 0.86 -19.72
CA GLY A 237 10.30 -0.34 -20.05
C GLY A 237 9.50 -1.65 -20.08
N GLY A 238 8.17 -1.61 -20.25
CA GLY A 238 7.29 -2.78 -20.21
C GLY A 238 6.94 -3.26 -18.81
N ARG A 239 7.07 -2.39 -17.79
CA ARG A 239 6.77 -2.69 -16.39
C ARG A 239 5.44 -2.12 -15.91
N GLY A 240 4.64 -1.58 -16.85
CA GLY A 240 3.35 -0.99 -16.54
C GLY A 240 3.47 0.26 -15.65
N TYR A 241 2.52 0.42 -14.76
CA TYR A 241 2.43 1.61 -13.92
C TYR A 241 3.27 1.44 -12.64
N ASP A 242 4.00 2.49 -12.29
CA ASP A 242 4.68 2.70 -11.02
C ASP A 242 4.82 4.21 -10.81
N HIS A 243 3.67 4.90 -10.65
CA HIS A 243 3.60 6.36 -10.70
C HIS A 243 2.75 6.91 -9.56
N ASN A 244 3.22 8.00 -8.95
CA ASN A 244 2.46 8.72 -7.95
C ASN A 244 1.59 9.80 -8.60
N TYR A 245 0.30 9.77 -8.28
CA TYR A 245 -0.70 10.75 -8.68
C TYR A 245 -0.95 11.75 -7.57
N ALA A 246 -1.10 13.02 -7.94
CA ALA A 246 -1.60 14.06 -7.07
C ALA A 246 -3.13 14.07 -7.15
N LEU A 247 -3.79 13.67 -6.09
CA LEU A 247 -5.25 13.57 -6.04
C LEU A 247 -5.88 14.96 -6.02
N ASP A 248 -6.94 15.15 -6.81
CA ASP A 248 -7.58 16.49 -6.94
C ASP A 248 -8.48 16.85 -5.73
N GLY A 249 -8.57 15.97 -4.73
CA GLY A 249 -9.41 16.20 -3.56
C GLY A 249 -10.91 16.21 -3.86
N GLY A 250 -11.71 16.77 -2.94
CA GLY A 250 -13.17 16.87 -3.06
C GLY A 250 -13.91 15.67 -2.45
N GLU A 251 -15.25 15.71 -2.46
CA GLU A 251 -16.09 14.67 -1.88
C GLU A 251 -16.17 13.42 -2.76
N GLY A 252 -16.36 12.25 -2.13
CA GLY A 252 -16.54 10.96 -2.78
C GLY A 252 -15.24 10.26 -3.20
N PRO A 253 -15.35 9.14 -3.96
CA PRO A 253 -14.21 8.32 -4.34
C PRO A 253 -13.20 9.07 -5.21
N VAL A 254 -11.91 8.82 -4.94
CA VAL A 254 -10.79 9.33 -5.75
C VAL A 254 -10.34 8.31 -6.79
N ALA A 255 -10.69 7.03 -6.60
CA ALA A 255 -10.43 5.95 -7.54
C ALA A 255 -11.60 4.97 -7.59
N GLU A 256 -11.87 4.40 -8.75
CA GLU A 256 -12.68 3.21 -8.97
C GLU A 256 -11.86 2.22 -9.79
N LEU A 257 -11.72 1.00 -9.29
CA LEU A 257 -11.11 -0.12 -10.00
C LEU A 257 -12.13 -1.24 -10.09
N TRP A 258 -12.33 -1.85 -11.28
CA TRP A 258 -13.23 -2.98 -11.43
C TRP A 258 -12.75 -3.98 -12.48
N CYS A 259 -13.16 -5.24 -12.32
CA CYS A 259 -12.85 -6.34 -13.23
C CYS A 259 -14.09 -6.78 -14.02
N PRO A 260 -14.08 -6.67 -15.37
CA PRO A 260 -15.23 -7.09 -16.20
C PRO A 260 -15.59 -8.56 -16.04
N ALA A 261 -14.61 -9.43 -15.82
CA ALA A 261 -14.83 -10.88 -15.72
C ALA A 261 -15.69 -11.30 -14.52
N THR A 262 -15.40 -10.76 -13.34
CA THR A 262 -16.10 -11.08 -12.08
C THR A 262 -17.21 -10.11 -11.74
N GLY A 263 -17.16 -8.89 -12.31
CA GLY A 263 -17.98 -7.75 -11.89
C GLY A 263 -17.55 -7.11 -10.58
N ILE A 264 -16.57 -7.67 -9.89
CA ILE A 264 -16.05 -7.11 -8.63
C ILE A 264 -15.40 -5.76 -8.93
N GLY A 265 -15.72 -4.78 -8.09
CA GLY A 265 -15.10 -3.47 -8.10
C GLY A 265 -14.82 -2.97 -6.68
N LEU A 266 -13.96 -1.97 -6.60
CA LEU A 266 -13.72 -1.19 -5.40
C LEU A 266 -13.73 0.30 -5.73
N GLU A 267 -14.27 1.08 -4.81
CA GLU A 267 -14.10 2.53 -4.74
C GLU A 267 -13.17 2.87 -3.60
N MET A 268 -12.25 3.79 -3.84
CA MET A 268 -11.31 4.26 -2.83
C MET A 268 -11.59 5.71 -2.46
N THR A 269 -11.71 5.97 -1.16
CA THR A 269 -11.68 7.32 -0.58
C THR A 269 -10.52 7.44 0.38
N THR A 270 -9.92 8.61 0.50
CA THR A 270 -8.74 8.81 1.35
C THR A 270 -8.62 10.24 1.85
N SER A 271 -7.93 10.40 2.97
CA SER A 271 -7.51 11.71 3.48
C SER A 271 -6.18 12.18 2.89
N MET A 272 -5.52 11.35 2.06
CA MET A 272 -4.20 11.64 1.52
C MET A 272 -4.26 12.43 0.22
N GLU A 273 -3.23 13.23 -0.03
CA GLU A 273 -3.07 14.03 -1.24
C GLU A 273 -2.42 13.29 -2.40
N GLY A 274 -1.82 12.12 -2.14
CA GLY A 274 -1.13 11.32 -3.13
C GLY A 274 -1.54 9.86 -3.13
N MET A 275 -1.34 9.21 -4.26
CA MET A 275 -1.53 7.77 -4.42
C MET A 275 -0.54 7.22 -5.44
N GLN A 276 0.24 6.21 -5.04
CA GLN A 276 1.02 5.40 -5.97
C GLN A 276 0.10 4.38 -6.62
N LEU A 277 0.07 4.37 -7.96
CA LEU A 277 -0.47 3.29 -8.76
C LEU A 277 0.70 2.39 -9.17
N TYR A 278 0.69 1.15 -8.69
CA TYR A 278 1.70 0.16 -9.04
C TYR A 278 1.04 -1.13 -9.56
N THR A 279 1.45 -1.61 -10.72
CA THR A 279 0.86 -2.79 -11.37
C THR A 279 1.80 -4.01 -11.35
N ALA A 280 2.47 -4.22 -10.24
CA ALA A 280 3.34 -5.38 -10.00
C ALA A 280 4.44 -5.59 -11.06
N GLY A 281 4.94 -4.51 -11.68
CA GLY A 281 5.91 -4.57 -12.78
C GLY A 281 7.28 -5.13 -12.39
N TRP A 282 7.61 -5.13 -11.11
CA TRP A 282 8.85 -5.68 -10.56
C TRP A 282 8.66 -7.03 -9.86
N LEU A 283 7.43 -7.54 -9.83
CA LEU A 283 7.12 -8.80 -9.18
C LEU A 283 7.69 -9.97 -9.99
N THR A 284 8.72 -10.61 -9.46
CA THR A 284 9.28 -11.83 -10.05
C THR A 284 8.37 -13.03 -9.76
N GLU A 285 8.41 -14.04 -10.60
CA GLU A 285 7.64 -15.26 -10.44
C GLU A 285 7.86 -15.90 -9.06
N ARG A 286 6.77 -16.19 -8.35
CA ARG A 286 6.80 -16.79 -7.01
C ARG A 286 5.51 -17.53 -6.69
N LYS A 287 5.64 -18.57 -5.85
CA LYS A 287 4.50 -19.31 -5.32
C LYS A 287 3.72 -18.42 -4.33
N GLY A 288 2.42 -18.30 -4.54
CA GLY A 288 1.48 -17.59 -3.69
C GLY A 288 0.52 -18.53 -2.96
N LYS A 289 -0.67 -18.00 -2.61
CA LYS A 289 -1.74 -18.75 -1.93
C LYS A 289 -2.30 -19.87 -2.80
N ASP A 290 -2.72 -20.95 -2.14
CA ASP A 290 -3.44 -22.08 -2.77
C ASP A 290 -2.71 -22.65 -3.99
N GLY A 291 -1.36 -22.58 -4.00
CA GLY A 291 -0.52 -23.05 -5.09
C GLY A 291 -0.51 -22.17 -6.33
N ALA A 292 -1.15 -20.99 -6.32
CA ALA A 292 -1.07 -20.04 -7.41
C ALA A 292 0.37 -19.54 -7.62
N VAL A 293 0.69 -19.18 -8.86
CA VAL A 293 1.97 -18.55 -9.20
C VAL A 293 1.71 -17.10 -9.55
N TYR A 294 2.33 -16.19 -8.81
CA TYR A 294 2.25 -14.76 -9.06
C TYR A 294 3.46 -14.28 -9.85
N GLY A 295 3.28 -13.25 -10.64
CA GLY A 295 4.33 -12.64 -11.45
C GLY A 295 3.98 -11.23 -11.87
N GLN A 296 4.73 -10.71 -12.84
CA GLN A 296 4.52 -9.37 -13.37
C GLN A 296 3.07 -9.17 -13.82
N ALA A 297 2.51 -8.01 -13.51
CA ALA A 297 1.14 -7.60 -13.83
C ALA A 297 0.02 -8.46 -13.20
N HIS A 298 0.31 -9.29 -12.17
CA HIS A 298 -0.73 -10.08 -11.50
C HIS A 298 -1.49 -9.31 -10.41
N GLY A 299 -1.11 -8.06 -10.10
CA GLY A 299 -1.78 -7.26 -9.08
C GLY A 299 -1.68 -5.76 -9.31
N VAL A 300 -2.58 -5.03 -8.67
CA VAL A 300 -2.62 -3.56 -8.64
C VAL A 300 -2.53 -3.08 -7.20
N CYS A 301 -1.58 -2.19 -6.90
CA CYS A 301 -1.51 -1.49 -5.63
C CYS A 301 -2.02 -0.05 -5.79
N LEU A 302 -2.83 0.38 -4.84
CA LEU A 302 -3.36 1.74 -4.71
C LEU A 302 -2.88 2.28 -3.36
N GLU A 303 -1.64 2.78 -3.33
CA GLU A 303 -0.93 3.14 -2.10
C GLU A 303 -1.11 4.63 -1.82
N THR A 304 -2.07 4.97 -0.98
CA THR A 304 -2.30 6.36 -0.58
C THR A 304 -1.21 6.82 0.39
N GLN A 305 -0.58 7.95 0.09
CA GLN A 305 0.64 8.39 0.77
C GLN A 305 0.92 9.88 0.55
N HIS A 306 1.88 10.45 1.30
CA HIS A 306 2.57 11.66 0.87
C HIS A 306 3.36 11.39 -0.41
N PHE A 307 3.60 12.42 -1.22
CA PHE A 307 4.36 12.24 -2.45
C PHE A 307 5.76 11.65 -2.17
N PRO A 308 6.26 10.75 -3.03
CA PRO A 308 7.61 10.21 -2.87
C PRO A 308 8.65 11.34 -2.82
N ASN A 309 9.68 11.16 -1.99
CA ASN A 309 10.76 12.14 -1.76
C ASN A 309 10.28 13.53 -1.29
N ALA A 310 9.05 13.68 -0.79
CA ALA A 310 8.48 14.97 -0.39
C ALA A 310 9.33 15.68 0.68
N VAL A 311 10.02 14.95 1.55
CA VAL A 311 10.91 15.54 2.56
C VAL A 311 12.05 16.36 1.94
N ASN A 312 12.44 16.06 0.70
CA ASN A 312 13.48 16.77 -0.05
C ASN A 312 12.92 17.73 -1.12
N CYS A 313 11.59 17.82 -1.25
CA CYS A 313 10.91 18.63 -2.26
C CYS A 313 10.04 19.69 -1.59
N PRO A 314 10.55 20.91 -1.33
CA PRO A 314 9.80 21.94 -0.60
C PRO A 314 8.46 22.37 -1.24
N ALA A 315 8.28 22.09 -2.54
CA ALA A 315 7.02 22.37 -3.25
C ALA A 315 5.93 21.31 -2.97
N PHE A 316 6.28 20.20 -2.33
CA PHE A 316 5.34 19.13 -1.99
C PHE A 316 4.86 19.28 -0.53
N PRO A 317 3.66 18.74 -0.20
CA PRO A 317 3.22 18.64 1.18
C PRO A 317 4.25 17.89 2.02
N SER A 318 4.55 18.42 3.20
CA SER A 318 5.63 17.92 4.05
C SER A 318 5.22 16.61 4.77
N PRO A 319 6.02 15.55 4.72
CA PRO A 319 5.80 14.32 5.49
C PRO A 319 6.42 14.40 6.90
N ILE A 320 6.84 15.59 7.35
CA ILE A 320 7.49 15.77 8.66
C ILE A 320 6.42 15.81 9.75
N LEU A 321 6.44 14.80 10.62
CA LEU A 321 5.68 14.82 11.87
C LEU A 321 6.51 15.54 12.94
N ARG A 322 6.00 16.65 13.44
CA ARG A 322 6.67 17.45 14.48
C ARG A 322 6.50 16.80 15.86
N LYS A 323 7.48 17.00 16.73
CA LYS A 323 7.35 16.61 18.14
C LYS A 323 6.09 17.22 18.76
N GLY A 324 5.27 16.37 19.38
CA GLY A 324 4.02 16.78 20.02
C GLY A 324 2.80 16.81 19.09
N GLU A 325 3.00 16.66 17.79
CA GLU A 325 1.90 16.46 16.84
C GLU A 325 1.46 15.00 16.77
N THR A 326 0.24 14.79 16.34
CA THR A 326 -0.31 13.47 16.02
C THR A 326 -0.72 13.44 14.56
N LEU A 327 -0.11 12.54 13.79
CA LEU A 327 -0.57 12.20 12.44
C LEU A 327 -1.84 11.37 12.56
N GLN A 328 -2.85 11.73 11.75
CA GLN A 328 -4.05 10.93 11.53
C GLN A 328 -4.36 10.93 10.04
N GLN A 329 -4.40 9.76 9.44
CA GLN A 329 -4.75 9.58 8.03
C GLN A 329 -5.53 8.28 7.86
N TRP A 330 -6.29 8.18 6.77
CA TRP A 330 -7.09 6.99 6.51
C TRP A 330 -7.33 6.79 5.02
N THR A 331 -7.61 5.53 4.67
CA THR A 331 -8.09 5.12 3.35
C THR A 331 -9.19 4.10 3.53
N ALA A 332 -10.26 4.24 2.76
CA ALA A 332 -11.38 3.32 2.76
C ALA A 332 -11.60 2.74 1.37
N PHE A 333 -11.78 1.42 1.32
CA PHE A 333 -12.11 0.65 0.13
C PHE A 333 -13.54 0.12 0.28
N ARG A 334 -14.46 0.59 -0.55
CA ARG A 334 -15.83 0.10 -0.63
C ARG A 334 -15.96 -0.88 -1.79
N PHE A 335 -16.25 -2.13 -1.50
CA PHE A 335 -16.38 -3.19 -2.50
C PHE A 335 -17.79 -3.28 -3.04
N PHE A 336 -17.92 -3.63 -4.33
CA PHE A 336 -19.22 -3.87 -4.97
C PHE A 336 -19.07 -4.95 -6.06
N ALA A 337 -20.22 -5.45 -6.56
CA ALA A 337 -20.28 -6.27 -7.77
C ALA A 337 -21.34 -5.73 -8.72
N ARG A 338 -21.05 -5.70 -10.04
CA ARG A 338 -21.96 -5.22 -11.09
C ARG A 338 -21.97 -6.11 -12.34
#